data_dde3611055dfed3d000e374ef881920b
#
_entry.id   dde3611055dfed3d000e374ef881920b
#
_cell.length_a   1.000
_cell.length_b   1.000
_cell.length_c   1.000
_cell.angle_alpha   90.00
_cell.angle_beta   90.00
_cell.angle_gamma   90.00
#
_symmetry.space_group_name_H-M   'P 1'
#
loop_
_entity.id
_entity.type
_entity.pdbx_description
1 polymer ?
#
loop_
_entity_poly.entity_id
_entity_poly.type
_entity_poly.pdbx_seq_one_letter_code
_entity_poly.pdbx_strand_id
1 'polypeptide(L)'
;MSVSLDTVEEKLVSELRLSPAQAKIFVLVVKNGKMTAEDIAKKLGISNDESLENAKKLIDLGGFIDITKSEFESMHPRFAVVNMYRRMCARENIQFKKNLLVDNIAI
;
A
#
# COMPACT_ATOMS: atom_id res chain seq x y z
N MET A 1 6.64 19.29 -14.26
CA MET A 1 6.77 17.85 -14.48
C MET A 1 5.77 17.14 -13.62
N SER A 2 4.91 16.40 -14.25
CA SER A 2 4.00 15.59 -13.50
C SER A 2 4.77 14.52 -12.76
N VAL A 3 4.50 14.35 -11.49
CA VAL A 3 5.03 13.20 -10.77
C VAL A 3 4.21 12.02 -11.25
N SER A 4 4.70 11.34 -12.25
CA SER A 4 4.08 10.09 -12.62
C SER A 4 4.39 9.08 -11.53
N LEU A 5 3.43 8.26 -11.20
CA LEU A 5 3.66 7.11 -10.38
C LEU A 5 4.65 6.21 -11.11
N ASP A 6 5.55 5.54 -10.39
CA ASP A 6 6.37 4.55 -11.05
C ASP A 6 5.51 3.33 -11.43
N THR A 7 6.08 2.42 -12.19
CA THR A 7 5.32 1.27 -12.72
C THR A 7 4.70 0.42 -11.62
N VAL A 8 5.38 0.26 -10.49
CA VAL A 8 4.86 -0.51 -9.36
C VAL A 8 3.64 0.19 -8.76
N GLU A 9 3.76 1.50 -8.53
CA GLU A 9 2.67 2.29 -7.97
C GLU A 9 1.45 2.27 -8.90
N GLU A 10 1.67 2.38 -10.20
CA GLU A 10 0.60 2.32 -11.18
C GLU A 10 -0.15 0.99 -11.11
N LYS A 11 0.57 -0.12 -10.98
CA LYS A 11 -0.07 -1.44 -10.84
C LYS A 11 -0.84 -1.56 -9.54
N LEU A 12 -0.31 -1.02 -8.45
CA LEU A 12 -1.02 -1.02 -7.18
C LEU A 12 -2.34 -0.27 -7.27
N VAL A 13 -2.33 0.86 -7.97
CA VAL A 13 -3.55 1.65 -8.18
C VAL A 13 -4.53 0.89 -9.08
N SER A 14 -4.07 0.37 -10.22
CA SER A 14 -4.97 -0.24 -11.21
C SER A 14 -5.46 -1.62 -10.79
N GLU A 15 -4.59 -2.47 -10.23
CA GLU A 15 -4.92 -3.86 -9.93
C GLU A 15 -5.49 -4.06 -8.52
N LEU A 16 -5.05 -3.24 -7.57
CA LEU A 16 -5.48 -3.37 -6.17
C LEU A 16 -6.47 -2.30 -5.74
N ARG A 17 -6.73 -1.34 -6.60
CA ARG A 17 -7.65 -0.23 -6.33
C ARG A 17 -7.18 0.67 -5.19
N LEU A 18 -5.87 0.78 -4.99
CA LEU A 18 -5.32 1.72 -4.04
C LEU A 18 -5.42 3.14 -4.60
N SER A 19 -5.54 4.12 -3.72
CA SER A 19 -5.37 5.51 -4.14
C SER A 19 -3.89 5.76 -4.45
N PRO A 20 -3.55 6.79 -5.23
CA PRO A 20 -2.14 7.12 -5.47
C PRO A 20 -1.36 7.35 -4.18
N ALA A 21 -1.97 8.01 -3.19
CA ALA A 21 -1.33 8.22 -1.89
C ALA A 21 -1.07 6.91 -1.16
N GLN A 22 -2.04 6.01 -1.15
CA GLN A 22 -1.89 4.70 -0.52
C GLN A 22 -0.79 3.88 -1.20
N ALA A 23 -0.72 3.92 -2.53
CA ALA A 23 0.31 3.21 -3.27
C ALA A 23 1.70 3.72 -2.92
N LYS A 24 1.88 5.03 -2.87
CA LYS A 24 3.17 5.64 -2.48
C LYS A 24 3.57 5.27 -1.06
N ILE A 25 2.64 5.34 -0.13
CA ILE A 25 2.89 5.00 1.27
C ILE A 25 3.28 3.53 1.40
N PHE A 26 2.56 2.66 0.72
CA PHE A 26 2.86 1.22 0.76
C PHE A 26 4.28 0.93 0.27
N VAL A 27 4.64 1.45 -0.89
CA VAL A 27 5.98 1.24 -1.47
C VAL A 27 7.06 1.80 -0.54
N LEU A 28 6.83 2.98 0.01
CA LEU A 28 7.79 3.62 0.91
C LEU A 28 8.06 2.75 2.15
N VAL A 29 7.02 2.26 2.80
CA VAL A 29 7.16 1.44 4.00
C VAL A 29 7.82 0.11 3.69
N VAL A 30 7.46 -0.51 2.56
CA VAL A 30 8.10 -1.75 2.13
C VAL A 30 9.60 -1.56 1.96
N LYS A 31 10.02 -0.48 1.33
CA LYS A 31 11.44 -0.20 1.09
C LYS A 31 12.22 0.10 2.36
N ASN A 32 11.56 0.69 3.35
CA ASN A 32 12.22 1.10 4.60
C ASN A 32 12.04 0.09 5.75
N GLY A 33 11.17 -0.90 5.56
CA GLY A 33 10.88 -1.90 6.57
C GLY A 33 9.71 -1.48 7.45
N LYS A 34 9.91 -0.56 8.36
CA LYS A 34 8.83 -0.03 9.20
C LYS A 34 9.02 1.46 9.36
N MET A 35 7.91 2.18 9.49
CA MET A 35 7.91 3.63 9.60
C MET A 35 6.78 4.10 10.51
N THR A 36 7.00 5.26 11.14
CA THR A 36 5.92 5.95 11.84
C THR A 36 5.12 6.79 10.84
N ALA A 37 3.91 7.16 11.21
CA ALA A 37 3.11 8.08 10.41
C ALA A 37 3.85 9.42 10.19
N GLU A 38 4.57 9.87 11.21
CA GLU A 38 5.36 11.10 11.12
C GLU A 38 6.47 10.97 10.08
N ASP A 39 7.19 9.86 10.06
CA ASP A 39 8.24 9.60 9.08
C ASP A 39 7.68 9.58 7.66
N ILE A 40 6.54 8.93 7.48
CA ILE A 40 5.86 8.88 6.19
C ILE A 40 5.48 10.28 5.74
N ALA A 41 4.91 11.07 6.64
CA ALA A 41 4.49 12.44 6.35
C ALA A 41 5.67 13.29 5.89
N LYS A 42 6.81 13.20 6.58
CA LYS A 42 8.01 13.94 6.23
C LYS A 42 8.57 13.53 4.86
N LYS A 43 8.59 12.24 4.59
CA LYS A 43 9.14 11.73 3.33
C LYS A 43 8.28 12.12 2.13
N LEU A 44 6.97 12.16 2.30
CA LEU A 44 6.05 12.44 1.19
C LEU A 44 5.57 13.88 1.14
N GLY A 45 5.90 14.70 2.16
CA GLY A 45 5.46 16.08 2.20
C GLY A 45 3.96 16.22 2.41
N ILE A 46 3.35 15.33 3.18
CA ILE A 46 1.93 15.36 3.52
C ILE A 46 1.75 15.60 5.02
N SER A 47 0.52 15.88 5.45
CA SER A 47 0.26 16.07 6.87
C SER A 47 0.33 14.75 7.64
N ASN A 48 0.58 14.85 8.95
CA ASN A 48 0.57 13.66 9.81
C ASN A 48 -0.80 12.99 9.82
N ASP A 49 -1.87 13.77 9.79
CA ASP A 49 -3.23 13.23 9.78
C ASP A 49 -3.50 12.44 8.51
N GLU A 50 -3.10 12.97 7.36
CA GLU A 50 -3.26 12.29 6.08
C GLU A 50 -2.43 11.01 6.03
N SER A 51 -1.19 11.07 6.51
CA SER A 51 -0.32 9.91 6.61
C SER A 51 -0.93 8.82 7.48
N LEU A 52 -1.38 9.19 8.68
CA LEU A 52 -1.96 8.25 9.62
C LEU A 52 -3.25 7.62 9.07
N GLU A 53 -4.12 8.44 8.48
CA GLU A 53 -5.37 7.96 7.91
C GLU A 53 -5.12 6.92 6.80
N ASN A 54 -4.22 7.24 5.88
CA ASN A 54 -3.92 6.33 4.77
C ASN A 54 -3.21 5.06 5.23
N ALA A 55 -2.33 5.16 6.22
CA ALA A 55 -1.66 3.98 6.77
C ALA A 55 -2.66 3.06 7.46
N LYS A 56 -3.63 3.62 8.19
CA LYS A 56 -4.70 2.82 8.82
C LYS A 56 -5.57 2.15 7.78
N LYS A 57 -5.88 2.83 6.68
CA LYS A 57 -6.61 2.23 5.58
C LYS A 57 -5.84 1.06 4.97
N LEU A 58 -4.52 1.17 4.86
CA LEU A 58 -3.69 0.09 4.37
C LEU A 58 -3.68 -1.12 5.30
N ILE A 59 -3.84 -0.92 6.60
CA ILE A 59 -4.04 -2.02 7.55
C ILE A 59 -5.36 -2.73 7.23
N ASP A 60 -6.43 -1.98 7.06
CA ASP A 60 -7.75 -2.53 6.73
C ASP A 60 -7.75 -3.25 5.38
N LEU A 61 -6.97 -2.75 4.43
CA LEU A 61 -6.86 -3.36 3.12
C LEU A 61 -5.96 -4.59 3.10
N GLY A 62 -5.19 -4.82 4.17
CA GLY A 62 -4.34 -6.00 4.30
C GLY A 62 -2.89 -5.81 3.88
N GLY A 63 -2.46 -4.57 3.69
CA GLY A 63 -1.08 -4.27 3.27
C GLY A 63 -0.11 -4.03 4.41
N PHE A 64 -0.60 -3.51 5.53
CA PHE A 64 0.23 -3.18 6.67
C PHE A 64 -0.20 -3.90 7.93
N ILE A 65 0.74 -4.00 8.86
CA ILE A 65 0.51 -4.44 10.23
C ILE A 65 0.82 -3.24 11.13
N ASP A 66 -0.03 -2.96 12.10
CA ASP A 66 0.24 -1.93 13.08
C ASP A 66 1.12 -2.51 14.20
N ILE A 67 2.27 -1.89 14.42
CA ILE A 67 3.17 -2.26 15.53
C ILE A 67 2.78 -1.48 16.76
N THR A 68 2.53 -0.18 16.57
CA THR A 68 2.01 0.72 17.61
C THR A 68 0.91 1.57 16.98
N LYS A 69 0.34 2.49 17.75
CA LYS A 69 -0.72 3.38 17.24
C LYS A 69 -0.27 4.22 16.03
N SER A 70 1.03 4.44 15.88
CA SER A 70 1.54 5.31 14.83
C SER A 70 2.70 4.69 14.04
N GLU A 71 3.06 3.44 14.31
CA GLU A 71 4.14 2.77 13.59
C GLU A 71 3.60 1.57 12.82
N PHE A 72 4.02 1.44 11.58
CA PHE A 72 3.49 0.46 10.64
C PHE A 72 4.62 -0.31 9.99
N GLU A 73 4.35 -1.57 9.67
CA GLU A 73 5.26 -2.45 8.97
C GLU A 73 4.49 -3.19 7.89
N SER A 74 5.11 -3.41 6.75
CA SER A 74 4.55 -4.28 5.74
C SER A 74 5.03 -5.71 5.99
N MET A 75 4.15 -6.68 5.77
CA MET A 75 4.56 -8.06 5.63
C MET A 75 5.43 -8.18 4.38
N HIS A 76 5.96 -9.36 4.10
CA HIS A 76 6.67 -9.57 2.85
C HIS A 76 5.84 -9.00 1.69
N PRO A 77 6.44 -8.19 0.81
CA PRO A 77 5.68 -7.45 -0.22
C PRO A 77 4.75 -8.33 -1.05
N ARG A 78 5.20 -9.53 -1.40
CA ARG A 78 4.39 -10.43 -2.20
C ARG A 78 3.13 -10.88 -1.47
N PHE A 79 3.25 -11.21 -0.19
CA PHE A 79 2.08 -11.58 0.61
C PHE A 79 1.14 -10.41 0.82
N ALA A 80 1.70 -9.22 1.07
CA ALA A 80 0.89 -8.02 1.25
C ALA A 80 0.09 -7.71 0.00
N VAL A 81 0.73 -7.75 -1.17
CA VAL A 81 0.10 -7.45 -2.45
C VAL A 81 -1.01 -8.46 -2.76
N VAL A 82 -0.72 -9.75 -2.62
CA VAL A 82 -1.73 -10.80 -2.87
C VAL A 82 -2.89 -10.69 -1.89
N ASN A 83 -2.60 -10.41 -0.63
CA ASN A 83 -3.64 -10.26 0.39
C ASN A 83 -4.54 -9.07 0.08
N MET A 84 -3.97 -7.94 -0.32
CA MET A 84 -4.74 -6.76 -0.72
C MET A 84 -5.59 -7.05 -1.97
N TYR A 85 -5.04 -7.79 -2.92
CA TYR A 85 -5.77 -8.18 -4.12
C TYR A 85 -6.97 -9.07 -3.76
N ARG A 86 -6.75 -10.06 -2.91
CA ARG A 86 -7.84 -10.95 -2.46
C ARG A 86 -8.95 -10.15 -1.78
N ARG A 87 -8.60 -9.23 -0.90
CA ARG A 87 -9.59 -8.40 -0.20
C ARG A 87 -10.32 -7.47 -1.16
N MET A 88 -9.61 -6.93 -2.16
CA MET A 88 -10.22 -6.10 -3.19
C MET A 88 -11.25 -6.91 -4.00
N CYS A 89 -10.91 -8.13 -4.40
CA CYS A 89 -11.82 -8.99 -5.13
C CYS A 89 -13.09 -9.28 -4.32
N ALA A 90 -12.94 -9.56 -3.03
CA ALA A 90 -14.09 -9.81 -2.16
C ALA A 90 -14.95 -8.56 -2.03
N ARG A 91 -14.34 -7.39 -1.88
CA ARG A 91 -15.06 -6.13 -1.72
C ARG A 91 -15.79 -5.71 -2.99
N GLU A 92 -15.16 -5.95 -4.14
CA GLU A 92 -15.73 -5.59 -5.45
C GLU A 92 -16.57 -6.71 -6.06
N ASN A 93 -16.76 -7.79 -5.32
CA ASN A 93 -17.51 -8.95 -5.79
C ASN A 93 -16.95 -9.53 -7.09
N ILE A 94 -15.64 -9.58 -7.19
CA ILE A 94 -14.90 -10.13 -8.32
C ILE A 94 -14.35 -11.49 -7.91
N GLN A 95 -14.44 -12.47 -8.81
CA GLN A 95 -13.87 -13.78 -8.53
C GLN A 95 -12.36 -13.69 -8.38
N PHE A 96 -11.82 -14.23 -7.27
CA PHE A 96 -10.39 -14.26 -7.05
C PHE A 96 -9.75 -15.28 -8.00
N LYS A 97 -8.87 -14.79 -8.86
CA LYS A 97 -8.12 -15.61 -9.81
C LYS A 97 -6.66 -15.21 -9.76
N LYS A 98 -5.79 -16.13 -10.17
CA LYS A 98 -4.39 -15.80 -10.34
C LYS A 98 -4.27 -14.63 -11.31
N ASN A 99 -3.53 -13.60 -10.89
CA ASN A 99 -3.34 -12.39 -11.69
C ASN A 99 -1.83 -12.17 -11.86
N LEU A 100 -1.34 -12.36 -13.07
CA LEU A 100 0.09 -12.24 -13.35
C LEU A 100 0.62 -10.83 -13.13
N LEU A 101 -0.22 -9.81 -13.34
CA LEU A 101 0.19 -8.44 -13.06
C LEU A 101 0.43 -8.22 -11.57
N VAL A 102 -0.41 -8.82 -10.73
CA VAL A 102 -0.26 -8.76 -9.27
C VAL A 102 0.93 -9.60 -8.83
N ASP A 103 1.05 -10.83 -9.35
CA ASP A 103 2.12 -11.75 -8.98
C ASP A 103 3.51 -11.20 -9.35
N ASN A 104 3.59 -10.35 -10.37
CA ASN A 104 4.85 -9.81 -10.86
C ASN A 104 5.14 -8.40 -10.36
N ILE A 105 4.36 -7.88 -9.42
CA ILE A 105 4.70 -6.60 -8.79
C ILE A 105 5.96 -6.80 -7.97
N ALA A 106 7.01 -6.09 -8.36
CA ALA A 106 8.32 -6.19 -7.70
C ALA A 106 8.61 -4.88 -6.95
N ILE A 107 8.81 -5.01 -5.66
CA ILE A 107 9.14 -3.86 -4.81
C ILE A 107 10.51 -4.06 -4.18
#